data_b6786d2557a88587532f4a90f4d38352
#
_entry.id   b6786d2557a88587532f4a90f4d38352
#
_cell.length_a   1.000
_cell.length_b   1.000
_cell.length_c   1.000
_cell.angle_alpha   90.00
_cell.angle_beta   90.00
_cell.angle_gamma   90.00
#
_symmetry.space_group_name_H-M   'P 1'
#
loop_
_entity.id
_entity.type
_entity.pdbx_description
1 polymer ?
#
loop_
_entity_poly.entity_id
_entity_poly.type
_entity_poly.pdbx_seq_one_letter_code
_entity_poly.pdbx_strand_id
1 'polypeptide(L)'
;MIRRTILSLTAFIVLLGASPTFSQDRIFTAEAGMVFHPIQPDKTEDFEMVLRRVRDALHESESALRRNQAENWKVYQAVEPGPQDSVLYIFVIDPALEEADYTIGNILREELPLEAQTLYETFASCHAYSPSMINMRLASDFNESATSDENSQE
;
A
#
# COMPACT_ATOMS: atom_id res chain seq x y z
N MET A 1 -25.69 39.07 -55.85
CA MET A 1 -25.45 39.35 -54.43
C MET A 1 -25.41 38.03 -53.68
N ILE A 2 -24.18 37.54 -53.43
CA ILE A 2 -23.96 36.24 -52.74
C ILE A 2 -23.54 36.56 -51.31
N ARG A 3 -24.40 36.25 -50.34
CA ARG A 3 -24.10 36.36 -48.90
C ARG A 3 -23.30 35.11 -48.48
N ARG A 4 -22.01 35.31 -48.15
CA ARG A 4 -21.15 34.34 -47.51
C ARG A 4 -21.42 34.32 -46.01
N THR A 5 -22.06 33.27 -45.54
CA THR A 5 -22.18 32.96 -44.11
C THR A 5 -20.92 32.21 -43.66
N ILE A 6 -20.14 32.88 -42.79
CA ILE A 6 -18.96 32.26 -42.14
C ILE A 6 -19.47 31.54 -40.90
N LEU A 7 -19.39 30.21 -40.92
CA LEU A 7 -19.69 29.37 -39.77
C LEU A 7 -18.41 29.29 -38.90
N SER A 8 -18.41 30.00 -37.76
CA SER A 8 -17.35 29.89 -36.75
C SER A 8 -17.56 28.61 -35.96
N LEU A 9 -16.70 27.60 -36.20
CA LEU A 9 -16.63 26.38 -35.42
C LEU A 9 -15.75 26.63 -34.19
N THR A 10 -16.37 26.90 -33.04
CA THR A 10 -15.66 27.02 -31.76
C THR A 10 -15.35 25.63 -31.25
N ALA A 11 -14.09 25.21 -31.33
CA ALA A 11 -13.62 23.96 -30.75
C ALA A 11 -13.52 24.13 -29.21
N PHE A 12 -14.44 23.50 -28.50
CA PHE A 12 -14.41 23.40 -27.04
C PHE A 12 -13.45 22.29 -26.63
N ILE A 13 -12.22 22.64 -26.25
CA ILE A 13 -11.25 21.69 -25.73
C ILE A 13 -11.64 21.41 -24.26
N VAL A 14 -12.27 20.26 -24.03
CA VAL A 14 -12.48 19.72 -22.70
C VAL A 14 -11.16 19.16 -22.19
N LEU A 15 -10.47 19.91 -21.32
CA LEU A 15 -9.35 19.39 -20.55
C LEU A 15 -9.91 18.39 -19.55
N LEU A 16 -9.88 17.09 -19.88
CA LEU A 16 -10.08 16.04 -18.88
C LEU A 16 -8.86 16.07 -17.94
N GLY A 17 -9.02 16.76 -16.81
CA GLY A 17 -8.10 16.62 -15.70
C GLY A 17 -8.11 15.17 -15.23
N ALA A 18 -7.01 14.43 -15.43
CA ALA A 18 -6.79 13.15 -14.79
C ALA A 18 -6.69 13.40 -13.29
N SER A 19 -7.78 13.18 -12.55
CA SER A 19 -7.71 13.12 -11.10
C SER A 19 -6.85 11.94 -10.71
N PRO A 20 -5.87 12.09 -9.80
CA PRO A 20 -5.12 10.95 -9.30
C PRO A 20 -6.12 9.99 -8.65
N THR A 21 -6.28 8.83 -9.23
CA THR A 21 -7.04 7.72 -8.63
C THR A 21 -6.23 7.24 -7.43
N PHE A 22 -6.65 7.65 -6.23
CA PHE A 22 -6.13 7.09 -5.00
C PHE A 22 -6.41 5.57 -5.02
N SER A 23 -5.39 4.82 -4.63
CA SER A 23 -5.43 3.34 -4.58
C SER A 23 -6.66 2.85 -3.82
N GLN A 24 -7.24 1.73 -4.28
CA GLN A 24 -8.30 1.04 -3.55
C GLN A 24 -7.82 0.67 -2.14
N ASP A 25 -8.72 0.74 -1.15
CA ASP A 25 -8.44 0.38 0.23
C ASP A 25 -7.82 -1.02 0.32
N ARG A 26 -6.76 -1.15 1.10
CA ARG A 26 -6.07 -2.42 1.36
C ARG A 26 -6.47 -2.96 2.72
N ILE A 27 -7.67 -3.49 2.77
CA ILE A 27 -8.22 -4.17 3.93
C ILE A 27 -7.98 -5.67 3.73
N PHE A 28 -7.30 -6.30 4.68
CA PHE A 28 -7.15 -7.75 4.66
C PHE A 28 -8.45 -8.42 5.10
N THR A 29 -8.86 -9.46 4.38
CA THR A 29 -10.07 -10.25 4.66
C THR A 29 -9.76 -11.56 5.37
N ALA A 30 -8.52 -11.70 5.87
CA ALA A 30 -8.02 -12.86 6.59
C ALA A 30 -7.09 -12.41 7.73
N GLU A 31 -6.71 -13.36 8.57
CA GLU A 31 -5.93 -13.16 9.79
C GLU A 31 -4.55 -12.55 9.55
N ALA A 32 -4.00 -12.72 8.35
CA ALA A 32 -2.72 -12.17 7.95
C ALA A 32 -2.71 -11.83 6.46
N GLY A 33 -1.69 -11.10 6.03
CA GLY A 33 -1.51 -10.78 4.62
C GLY A 33 -0.12 -10.33 4.25
N MET A 34 0.14 -10.32 2.95
CA MET A 34 1.36 -9.77 2.37
C MET A 34 1.04 -8.82 1.23
N VAL A 35 1.86 -7.78 1.08
CA VAL A 35 1.86 -6.90 -0.09
C VAL A 35 3.26 -6.90 -0.70
N PHE A 36 3.32 -7.17 -2.00
CA PHE A 36 4.56 -7.20 -2.76
C PHE A 36 4.71 -5.89 -3.52
N HIS A 37 5.79 -5.17 -3.26
CA HIS A 37 6.12 -3.89 -3.87
C HIS A 37 7.38 -4.04 -4.75
N PRO A 38 7.22 -4.17 -6.07
CA PRO A 38 8.36 -4.18 -6.99
C PRO A 38 8.85 -2.75 -7.24
N ILE A 39 10.03 -2.44 -6.75
CA ILE A 39 10.60 -1.09 -6.75
C ILE A 39 11.70 -0.99 -7.81
N GLN A 40 11.78 0.14 -8.51
CA GLN A 40 12.86 0.43 -9.43
C GLN A 40 14.18 0.50 -8.65
N PRO A 41 15.29 -0.10 -9.13
CA PRO A 41 16.55 -0.18 -8.38
C PRO A 41 17.13 1.17 -7.97
N ASP A 42 16.91 2.22 -8.77
CA ASP A 42 17.35 3.59 -8.51
C ASP A 42 16.40 4.40 -7.62
N LYS A 43 15.29 3.78 -7.15
CA LYS A 43 14.25 4.40 -6.34
C LYS A 43 14.10 3.81 -4.93
N THR A 44 14.99 2.93 -4.53
CA THR A 44 14.92 2.28 -3.22
C THR A 44 15.05 3.27 -2.06
N GLU A 45 15.93 4.25 -2.17
CA GLU A 45 16.13 5.28 -1.13
C GLU A 45 14.87 6.15 -0.95
N ASP A 46 14.25 6.56 -2.06
CA ASP A 46 13.00 7.34 -2.05
C ASP A 46 11.86 6.53 -1.41
N PHE A 47 11.75 5.25 -1.78
CA PHE A 47 10.75 4.32 -1.23
C PHE A 47 10.92 4.14 0.27
N GLU A 48 12.14 3.85 0.73
CA GLU A 48 12.45 3.68 2.14
C GLU A 48 12.26 4.96 2.95
N MET A 49 12.54 6.12 2.35
CA MET A 49 12.26 7.41 2.99
C MET A 49 10.76 7.55 3.29
N VAL A 50 9.89 7.23 2.32
CA VAL A 50 8.44 7.27 2.55
C VAL A 50 8.02 6.26 3.61
N LEU A 51 8.57 5.03 3.59
CA LEU A 51 8.27 4.03 4.61
C LEU A 51 8.65 4.49 6.03
N ARG A 52 9.80 5.14 6.19
CA ARG A 52 10.18 5.74 7.49
C ARG A 52 9.15 6.76 7.96
N ARG A 53 8.70 7.66 7.05
CA ARG A 53 7.67 8.67 7.38
C ARG A 53 6.35 8.03 7.79
N VAL A 54 5.91 6.99 7.08
CA VAL A 54 4.69 6.24 7.43
C VAL A 54 4.83 5.54 8.78
N ARG A 55 5.94 4.86 9.03
CA ARG A 55 6.21 4.19 10.31
C ARG A 55 6.15 5.19 11.47
N ASP A 56 6.86 6.30 11.34
CA ASP A 56 6.95 7.31 12.39
C ASP A 56 5.56 7.92 12.67
N ALA A 57 4.80 8.23 11.60
CA ALA A 57 3.43 8.72 11.72
C ALA A 57 2.48 7.73 12.40
N LEU A 58 2.58 6.43 12.08
CA LEU A 58 1.77 5.41 12.74
C LEU A 58 2.09 5.30 14.24
N HIS A 59 3.36 5.35 14.63
CA HIS A 59 3.76 5.30 16.03
C HIS A 59 3.32 6.55 16.82
N GLU A 60 3.31 7.71 16.19
CA GLU A 60 2.94 9.01 16.77
C GLU A 60 1.44 9.28 16.70
N SER A 61 0.66 8.44 15.99
CA SER A 61 -0.77 8.65 15.76
C SER A 61 -1.58 8.73 17.07
N GLU A 62 -2.56 9.62 17.11
CA GLU A 62 -3.55 9.66 18.20
C GLU A 62 -4.48 8.44 18.17
N SER A 63 -4.66 7.81 17.01
CA SER A 63 -5.48 6.61 16.83
C SER A 63 -4.78 5.37 17.40
N ALA A 64 -5.40 4.71 18.36
CA ALA A 64 -4.91 3.43 18.88
C ALA A 64 -4.86 2.35 17.80
N LEU A 65 -5.82 2.35 16.85
CA LEU A 65 -5.83 1.41 15.73
C LEU A 65 -4.57 1.60 14.87
N ARG A 66 -4.19 2.84 14.55
CA ARG A 66 -3.00 3.15 13.75
C ARG A 66 -1.71 2.73 14.45
N ARG A 67 -1.58 2.97 15.76
CA ARG A 67 -0.41 2.48 16.52
C ARG A 67 -0.33 0.96 16.53
N ASN A 68 -1.43 0.27 16.75
CA ASN A 68 -1.48 -1.19 16.74
C ASN A 68 -1.16 -1.78 15.36
N GLN A 69 -1.50 -1.09 14.26
CA GLN A 69 -1.09 -1.51 12.92
C GLN A 69 0.44 -1.58 12.79
N ALA A 70 1.17 -0.61 13.37
CA ALA A 70 2.63 -0.59 13.31
C ALA A 70 3.28 -1.78 14.02
N GLU A 71 2.66 -2.30 15.09
CA GLU A 71 3.22 -3.39 15.89
C GLU A 71 3.31 -4.72 15.12
N ASN A 72 2.36 -4.95 14.20
CA ASN A 72 2.22 -6.19 13.45
C ASN A 72 2.65 -6.07 11.98
N TRP A 73 3.25 -4.96 11.62
CA TRP A 73 3.67 -4.67 10.24
C TRP A 73 5.17 -4.68 10.10
N LYS A 74 5.68 -5.66 9.36
CA LYS A 74 7.11 -5.80 9.03
C LYS A 74 7.32 -5.59 7.55
N VAL A 75 8.44 -4.96 7.19
CA VAL A 75 8.85 -4.79 5.80
C VAL A 75 10.17 -5.52 5.60
N TYR A 76 10.19 -6.39 4.62
CA TYR A 76 11.38 -7.12 4.19
C TYR A 76 11.77 -6.66 2.79
N GLN A 77 13.07 -6.59 2.53
CA GLN A 77 13.61 -6.50 1.19
C GLN A 77 14.11 -7.88 0.79
N ALA A 78 13.68 -8.40 -0.36
CA ALA A 78 14.22 -9.63 -0.90
C ALA A 78 15.69 -9.47 -1.27
N VAL A 79 16.48 -10.51 -1.03
CA VAL A 79 17.91 -10.52 -1.39
C VAL A 79 18.09 -10.80 -2.89
N GLU A 80 17.18 -11.62 -3.44
CA GLU A 80 17.17 -11.95 -4.86
C GLU A 80 16.42 -10.86 -5.65
N PRO A 81 16.83 -10.59 -6.90
CA PRO A 81 16.10 -9.68 -7.78
C PRO A 81 14.65 -10.15 -8.00
N GLY A 82 13.74 -9.22 -7.98
CA GLY A 82 12.36 -9.46 -8.38
C GLY A 82 12.20 -9.53 -9.91
N PRO A 83 10.97 -9.73 -10.40
CA PRO A 83 10.69 -9.71 -11.84
C PRO A 83 11.18 -8.41 -12.49
N GLN A 84 11.73 -8.52 -13.72
CA GLN A 84 12.28 -7.41 -14.48
C GLN A 84 13.40 -6.65 -13.74
N ASP A 85 14.23 -7.37 -12.97
CA ASP A 85 15.33 -6.82 -12.17
C ASP A 85 14.89 -5.77 -11.13
N SER A 86 13.62 -5.77 -10.73
CA SER A 86 13.14 -4.90 -9.66
C SER A 86 13.68 -5.35 -8.29
N VAL A 87 13.78 -4.40 -7.36
CA VAL A 87 13.99 -4.71 -5.94
C VAL A 87 12.64 -4.98 -5.30
N LEU A 88 12.45 -6.18 -4.73
CA LEU A 88 11.17 -6.56 -4.16
C LEU A 88 11.13 -6.27 -2.67
N TYR A 89 10.22 -5.38 -2.27
CA TYR A 89 9.85 -5.17 -0.87
C TYR A 89 8.57 -5.93 -0.56
N ILE A 90 8.54 -6.60 0.59
CA ILE A 90 7.42 -7.43 1.04
C ILE A 90 6.93 -6.89 2.37
N PHE A 91 5.72 -6.37 2.39
CA PHE A 91 5.02 -6.04 3.63
C PHE A 91 4.40 -7.31 4.18
N VAL A 92 4.71 -7.64 5.40
CA VAL A 92 4.14 -8.77 6.13
C VAL A 92 3.34 -8.22 7.29
N ILE A 93 2.05 -8.50 7.29
CA ILE A 93 1.11 -8.08 8.32
C ILE A 93 0.57 -9.35 8.98
N ASP A 94 0.96 -9.59 10.23
CA ASP A 94 0.58 -10.80 10.98
C ASP A 94 0.66 -10.54 12.49
N PRO A 95 -0.50 -10.54 13.17
CA PRO A 95 -1.85 -10.60 12.65
C PRO A 95 -2.28 -9.30 11.94
N ALA A 96 -3.16 -9.43 10.94
CA ALA A 96 -3.85 -8.29 10.36
C ALA A 96 -5.00 -7.86 11.28
N LEU A 97 -5.12 -6.56 11.53
CA LEU A 97 -6.22 -6.04 12.33
C LEU A 97 -7.49 -5.96 11.49
N GLU A 98 -8.60 -6.40 12.07
CA GLU A 98 -9.90 -6.33 11.44
C GLU A 98 -10.27 -4.88 11.11
N GLU A 99 -10.84 -4.64 9.93
CA GLU A 99 -11.24 -3.33 9.41
C GLU A 99 -10.11 -2.31 9.24
N ALA A 100 -8.86 -2.64 9.55
CA ALA A 100 -7.75 -1.72 9.39
C ALA A 100 -7.34 -1.58 7.92
N ASP A 101 -7.24 -0.34 7.45
CA ASP A 101 -6.75 -0.02 6.11
C ASP A 101 -5.23 0.18 6.11
N TYR A 102 -4.53 -0.68 5.38
CA TYR A 102 -3.07 -0.67 5.21
C TYR A 102 -2.63 0.07 3.92
N THR A 103 -3.51 0.86 3.32
CA THR A 103 -3.19 1.65 2.13
C THR A 103 -2.31 2.84 2.49
N ILE A 104 -1.08 2.87 1.98
CA ILE A 104 -0.11 3.95 2.26
C ILE A 104 -0.71 5.34 1.98
N GLY A 105 -1.41 5.52 0.86
CA GLY A 105 -2.01 6.81 0.52
C GLY A 105 -3.09 7.27 1.51
N ASN A 106 -3.85 6.34 2.11
CA ASN A 106 -4.86 6.66 3.11
C ASN A 106 -4.20 7.04 4.44
N ILE A 107 -3.20 6.25 4.87
CA ILE A 107 -2.41 6.54 6.07
C ILE A 107 -1.74 7.92 5.96
N LEU A 108 -1.09 8.22 4.85
CA LEU A 108 -0.47 9.53 4.63
C LEU A 108 -1.48 10.68 4.72
N ARG A 109 -2.68 10.51 4.14
CA ARG A 109 -3.73 11.55 4.20
C ARG A 109 -4.25 11.79 5.62
N GLU A 110 -4.37 10.75 6.41
CA GLU A 110 -4.87 10.83 7.77
C GLU A 110 -3.83 11.37 8.73
N GLU A 111 -2.61 10.86 8.68
CA GLU A 111 -1.58 11.12 9.68
C GLU A 111 -0.65 12.29 9.28
N LEU A 112 -0.44 12.53 7.98
CA LEU A 112 0.48 13.56 7.45
C LEU A 112 -0.19 14.43 6.38
N PRO A 113 -1.33 15.06 6.63
CA PRO A 113 -2.14 15.72 5.61
C PRO A 113 -1.40 16.81 4.81
N LEU A 114 -0.45 17.49 5.41
CA LEU A 114 0.33 18.56 4.76
C LEU A 114 1.39 18.00 3.79
N GLU A 115 1.85 16.79 3.99
CA GLU A 115 2.89 16.14 3.18
C GLU A 115 2.31 15.02 2.29
N ALA A 116 1.05 14.64 2.51
CA ALA A 116 0.44 13.44 1.93
C ALA A 116 0.59 13.35 0.41
N GLN A 117 0.31 14.43 -0.29
CA GLN A 117 0.38 14.45 -1.75
C GLN A 117 1.80 14.18 -2.26
N THR A 118 2.79 14.91 -1.74
CA THR A 118 4.20 14.78 -2.15
C THR A 118 4.75 13.39 -1.82
N LEU A 119 4.48 12.89 -0.60
CA LEU A 119 4.93 11.56 -0.18
C LEU A 119 4.27 10.46 -1.00
N TYR A 120 2.97 10.60 -1.31
CA TYR A 120 2.27 9.62 -2.14
C TYR A 120 2.77 9.59 -3.59
N GLU A 121 3.02 10.76 -4.19
CA GLU A 121 3.60 10.86 -5.53
C GLU A 121 5.00 10.21 -5.58
N THR A 122 5.83 10.47 -4.57
CA THR A 122 7.13 9.82 -4.43
C THR A 122 6.95 8.30 -4.33
N PHE A 123 6.11 7.82 -3.40
CA PHE A 123 5.83 6.40 -3.22
C PHE A 123 5.35 5.73 -4.51
N ALA A 124 4.38 6.33 -5.19
CA ALA A 124 3.84 5.79 -6.43
C ALA A 124 4.87 5.71 -7.55
N SER A 125 5.73 6.74 -7.66
CA SER A 125 6.78 6.80 -8.70
C SER A 125 7.91 5.78 -8.51
N CYS A 126 8.05 5.20 -7.31
CA CYS A 126 9.09 4.20 -7.04
C CYS A 126 8.80 2.84 -7.67
N HIS A 127 7.54 2.55 -7.95
CA HIS A 127 7.15 1.21 -8.42
C HIS A 127 7.54 0.96 -9.87
N ALA A 128 8.14 -0.19 -10.14
CA ALA A 128 8.39 -0.68 -11.48
C ALA A 128 7.10 -1.14 -12.18
N TYR A 129 6.17 -1.73 -11.39
CA TYR A 129 4.83 -2.12 -11.80
C TYR A 129 3.90 -2.21 -10.56
N SER A 130 2.61 -2.44 -10.79
CA SER A 130 1.60 -2.41 -9.72
C SER A 130 1.90 -3.41 -8.61
N PRO A 131 1.81 -3.00 -7.34
CA PRO A 131 1.88 -3.91 -6.21
C PRO A 131 0.78 -4.96 -6.25
N SER A 132 1.07 -6.15 -5.70
CA SER A 132 0.10 -7.22 -5.52
C SER A 132 -0.07 -7.55 -4.04
N MET A 133 -1.25 -8.08 -3.68
CA MET A 133 -1.59 -8.42 -2.30
C MET A 133 -2.15 -9.83 -2.23
N ILE A 134 -1.83 -10.54 -1.16
CA ILE A 134 -2.42 -11.83 -0.83
C ILE A 134 -2.95 -11.80 0.61
N ASN A 135 -4.10 -12.43 0.82
CA ASN A 135 -4.62 -12.74 2.14
C ASN A 135 -4.11 -14.11 2.57
N MET A 136 -3.77 -14.26 3.85
CA MET A 136 -3.21 -15.49 4.38
C MET A 136 -4.01 -15.95 5.60
N ARG A 137 -4.13 -17.26 5.75
CA ARG A 137 -4.67 -17.92 6.93
C ARG A 137 -3.66 -18.92 7.41
N LEU A 138 -3.50 -19.04 8.74
CA LEU A 138 -2.63 -20.04 9.33
C LEU A 138 -3.10 -21.44 8.91
N ALA A 139 -2.20 -22.21 8.33
CA ALA A 139 -2.46 -23.60 7.93
C ALA A 139 -1.90 -24.59 8.94
N SER A 140 -0.76 -24.26 9.55
CA SER A 140 -0.10 -25.08 10.58
C SER A 140 0.89 -24.21 11.34
N ASP A 141 0.94 -24.34 12.66
CA ASP A 141 1.99 -23.77 13.51
C ASP A 141 2.96 -24.90 13.96
N PHE A 142 4.20 -24.82 13.52
CA PHE A 142 5.22 -25.78 13.89
C PHE A 142 5.77 -25.58 15.31
N ASN A 143 5.38 -24.51 16.01
CA ASN A 143 5.70 -24.29 17.41
C ASN A 143 4.70 -25.01 18.35
N GLU A 144 3.52 -25.37 17.87
CA GLU A 144 2.56 -26.16 18.61
C GLU A 144 3.01 -27.63 18.60
N SER A 145 3.40 -28.15 19.76
CA SER A 145 3.68 -29.56 19.91
C SER A 145 2.37 -30.36 19.96
N ALA A 146 2.35 -31.55 19.32
CA ALA A 146 1.19 -32.44 19.19
C ALA A 146 0.56 -32.92 20.52
N THR A 147 0.93 -32.34 21.67
CA THR A 147 0.51 -32.78 23.01
C THR A 147 -0.80 -32.12 23.50
N SER A 148 -1.40 -31.23 22.70
CA SER A 148 -2.59 -30.47 23.17
C SER A 148 -3.94 -31.15 22.87
N ASP A 149 -3.99 -32.17 22.04
CA ASP A 149 -5.26 -32.76 21.57
C ASP A 149 -5.77 -33.95 22.39
N GLU A 150 -5.03 -34.44 23.39
CA GLU A 150 -5.38 -35.68 24.11
C GLU A 150 -6.22 -35.48 25.39
N ASN A 151 -6.52 -34.22 25.77
CA ASN A 151 -7.18 -33.92 27.04
C ASN A 151 -8.64 -33.39 26.92
N SER A 152 -9.26 -33.54 25.75
CA SER A 152 -10.66 -33.10 25.53
C SER A 152 -11.67 -34.25 25.38
N GLN A 153 -11.31 -35.46 25.76
CA GLN A 153 -12.25 -36.61 25.81
C GLN A 153 -12.15 -37.31 27.15
N GLU A 154 -12.70 -36.73 28.21
CA GLU A 154 -13.22 -37.40 29.40
C GLU A 154 -14.47 -36.69 29.91
#